data_751697d90d4a44b8fa590f3c2044ba44
#
_entry.id   751697d90d4a44b8fa590f3c2044ba44
#
_cell.length_a   1.000
_cell.length_b   1.000
_cell.length_c   1.000
_cell.angle_alpha   90.00
_cell.angle_beta   90.00
_cell.angle_gamma   90.00
#
_symmetry.space_group_name_H-M   'P 1'
#
loop_
_entity.id
_entity.type
_entity.pdbx_description
1 polymer ?
#
loop_
_entity_poly.entity_id
_entity_poly.type
_entity_poly.pdbx_seq_one_letter_code
_entity_poly.pdbx_strand_id
1 'polypeptide(L)'
;MSEYQLEIVETENKKPKPETDHIPFGRTFTDHMFVMDYDTDKGWYNPRIVPYEPLTLDPAAMIFHYGQTVFEGLKAYRAANDRVLLFRPSKNLQRLNRSSERLSIPPIDEERVMYYLNQLISLEQEWVPSTQGTALYIRPFIIATETNLAVAPSHSYKFMIILSPVGPYFSGGLKPVKINVEEQFTRAVKGGTGTAKTAGNYSSGYQAQAKANNEGNADVLWLDGVEKRYIEEVGSMNIFFKINGEVVTPELNGSILNGITRMSIIELLKKWEIPVTERKISIAELYQVYEEGGLEEAFGTGTAAVISPVGELNWLGHKMVINNHEIGELSQKLYDTITGIQTGKVEDTHQWTVEVK
;
A
#
# COMPACT_ATOMS: atom_id res chain seq x y z
N MET A 1 7.17 -26.26 21.20
CA MET A 1 6.33 -26.64 20.03
C MET A 1 5.44 -25.45 19.74
N SER A 2 5.34 -25.02 18.49
CA SER A 2 4.50 -23.85 18.14
C SER A 2 3.05 -24.16 18.50
N GLU A 3 2.37 -23.21 19.09
CA GLU A 3 0.93 -23.27 19.45
C GLU A 3 0.03 -23.43 18.22
N TYR A 4 0.57 -23.11 17.02
CA TYR A 4 -0.15 -23.12 15.76
C TYR A 4 0.36 -24.23 14.83
N GLN A 5 -0.58 -25.00 14.29
CA GLN A 5 -0.27 -25.97 13.24
C GLN A 5 0.10 -25.23 11.95
N LEU A 6 1.14 -25.66 11.25
CA LEU A 6 1.58 -25.16 9.95
C LEU A 6 2.27 -26.30 9.21
N GLU A 7 1.77 -26.63 8.04
CA GLU A 7 2.44 -27.54 7.13
C GLU A 7 3.45 -26.76 6.28
N ILE A 8 4.66 -27.29 6.09
CA ILE A 8 5.68 -26.69 5.22
C ILE A 8 6.13 -27.75 4.22
N VAL A 9 5.91 -27.46 2.94
CA VAL A 9 6.35 -28.28 1.82
C VAL A 9 7.38 -27.47 1.03
N GLU A 10 8.65 -27.80 1.20
CA GLU A 10 9.72 -27.11 0.49
C GLU A 10 9.84 -27.58 -0.96
N THR A 11 10.18 -26.66 -1.87
CA THR A 11 10.49 -27.02 -3.26
C THR A 11 11.91 -27.56 -3.39
N GLU A 12 12.06 -28.61 -4.19
CA GLU A 12 13.38 -29.11 -4.59
C GLU A 12 14.01 -28.24 -5.70
N ASN A 13 13.20 -27.46 -6.43
CA ASN A 13 13.58 -26.65 -7.57
C ASN A 13 13.61 -25.17 -7.22
N LYS A 14 14.66 -24.71 -6.53
CA LYS A 14 14.83 -23.29 -6.19
C LYS A 14 15.08 -22.44 -7.44
N LYS A 15 14.41 -21.30 -7.55
CA LYS A 15 14.56 -20.35 -8.65
C LYS A 15 15.86 -19.54 -8.50
N PRO A 16 16.48 -19.09 -9.60
CA PRO A 16 17.56 -18.12 -9.55
C PRO A 16 17.04 -16.80 -8.99
N LYS A 17 17.79 -16.19 -8.07
CA LYS A 17 17.46 -14.88 -7.54
C LYS A 17 17.81 -13.79 -8.55
N PRO A 18 16.99 -12.73 -8.68
CA PRO A 18 17.28 -11.66 -9.63
C PRO A 18 18.55 -10.91 -9.23
N GLU A 19 19.28 -10.42 -10.24
CA GLU A 19 20.35 -9.46 -10.02
C GLU A 19 19.78 -8.18 -9.40
N THR A 20 20.48 -7.61 -8.40
CA THR A 20 19.94 -6.56 -7.54
C THR A 20 19.80 -5.19 -8.22
N ASP A 21 20.41 -4.98 -9.39
CA ASP A 21 20.46 -3.67 -10.05
C ASP A 21 19.20 -3.29 -10.82
N HIS A 22 18.39 -4.28 -11.23
CA HIS A 22 17.12 -4.06 -11.93
C HIS A 22 16.07 -5.09 -11.55
N ILE A 23 15.39 -4.87 -10.42
CA ILE A 23 14.26 -5.71 -9.99
C ILE A 23 12.95 -4.99 -10.31
N PRO A 24 12.23 -5.34 -11.38
CA PRO A 24 10.94 -4.73 -11.69
C PRO A 24 9.89 -5.12 -10.66
N PHE A 25 9.03 -4.15 -10.28
CA PHE A 25 8.02 -4.37 -9.26
C PHE A 25 7.02 -5.46 -9.67
N GLY A 26 6.87 -6.50 -8.80
CA GLY A 26 5.84 -7.51 -8.92
C GLY A 26 5.97 -8.46 -10.13
N ARG A 27 7.18 -8.65 -10.68
CA ARG A 27 7.44 -9.55 -11.82
C ARG A 27 8.13 -10.85 -11.44
N THR A 28 8.84 -10.86 -10.35
CA THR A 28 9.56 -12.03 -9.83
C THR A 28 8.96 -12.44 -8.50
N PHE A 29 8.72 -13.73 -8.31
CA PHE A 29 8.15 -14.27 -7.09
C PHE A 29 9.08 -15.30 -6.47
N THR A 30 9.07 -15.38 -5.13
CA THR A 30 9.88 -16.32 -4.33
C THR A 30 9.54 -17.78 -4.62
N ASP A 31 10.26 -18.68 -3.98
CA ASP A 31 10.09 -20.11 -4.19
C ASP A 31 8.79 -20.66 -3.59
N HIS A 32 8.33 -20.05 -2.49
CA HIS A 32 7.15 -20.52 -1.75
C HIS A 32 6.11 -19.41 -1.59
N MET A 33 4.88 -19.83 -1.28
CA MET A 33 3.75 -18.99 -0.89
C MET A 33 3.03 -19.60 0.31
N PHE A 34 2.37 -18.76 1.12
CA PHE A 34 1.46 -19.22 2.15
C PHE A 34 0.04 -19.34 1.60
N VAL A 35 -0.68 -20.37 2.02
CA VAL A 35 -2.09 -20.62 1.66
C VAL A 35 -2.85 -21.12 2.88
N MET A 36 -4.06 -20.60 3.06
CA MET A 36 -5.03 -21.07 4.07
C MET A 36 -6.43 -21.03 3.47
N ASP A 37 -7.24 -22.01 3.74
CA ASP A 37 -8.59 -22.14 3.21
C ASP A 37 -9.62 -21.73 4.26
N TYR A 38 -10.80 -21.29 3.81
CA TYR A 38 -11.96 -21.03 4.66
C TYR A 38 -13.19 -21.72 4.11
N ASP A 39 -13.96 -22.28 5.00
CA ASP A 39 -15.30 -22.78 4.77
C ASP A 39 -16.19 -22.40 5.96
N THR A 40 -17.46 -22.11 5.72
CA THR A 40 -18.40 -21.66 6.76
C THR A 40 -18.50 -22.64 7.92
N ASP A 41 -18.39 -23.94 7.67
CA ASP A 41 -18.51 -24.98 8.70
C ASP A 41 -17.21 -25.17 9.50
N LYS A 42 -16.05 -24.84 8.92
CA LYS A 42 -14.72 -25.11 9.51
C LYS A 42 -14.01 -23.83 10.02
N GLY A 43 -14.44 -22.65 9.56
CA GLY A 43 -13.67 -21.44 9.73
C GLY A 43 -12.41 -21.44 8.86
N TRP A 44 -11.36 -20.75 9.28
CA TRP A 44 -10.04 -20.77 8.63
C TRP A 44 -9.28 -22.05 9.02
N TYR A 45 -8.85 -22.83 8.03
CA TYR A 45 -8.21 -24.14 8.23
C TYR A 45 -7.10 -24.41 7.21
N ASN A 46 -6.34 -25.47 7.44
CA ASN A 46 -5.28 -25.96 6.56
C ASN A 46 -4.22 -24.91 6.21
N PRO A 47 -3.60 -24.23 7.22
CA PRO A 47 -2.52 -23.29 6.96
C PRO A 47 -1.27 -24.05 6.48
N ARG A 48 -0.72 -23.62 5.35
CA ARG A 48 0.44 -24.27 4.73
C ARG A 48 1.33 -23.29 3.96
N ILE A 49 2.62 -23.54 3.97
CA ILE A 49 3.60 -22.96 3.08
C ILE A 49 3.91 -24.01 2.01
N VAL A 50 3.72 -23.65 0.75
CA VAL A 50 3.86 -24.57 -0.38
C VAL A 50 4.67 -23.90 -1.49
N PRO A 51 5.21 -24.66 -2.47
CA PRO A 51 5.84 -24.07 -3.64
C PRO A 51 4.92 -23.08 -4.35
N TYR A 52 5.50 -21.97 -4.84
CA TYR A 52 4.76 -20.97 -5.61
C TYR A 52 4.33 -21.54 -6.96
N GLU A 53 3.03 -21.68 -7.16
CA GLU A 53 2.43 -22.26 -8.35
C GLU A 53 1.13 -21.56 -8.76
N PRO A 54 0.67 -21.71 -10.01
CA PRO A 54 -0.63 -21.20 -10.44
C PRO A 54 -1.77 -21.80 -9.65
N LEU A 55 -2.81 -20.99 -9.39
CA LEU A 55 -4.05 -21.45 -8.77
C LEU A 55 -5.00 -22.05 -9.82
N THR A 56 -5.57 -23.19 -9.50
CA THR A 56 -6.70 -23.75 -10.26
C THR A 56 -8.01 -23.35 -9.59
N LEU A 57 -8.88 -22.62 -10.30
CA LEU A 57 -10.20 -22.21 -9.84
C LEU A 57 -11.23 -22.58 -10.91
N ASP A 58 -12.44 -22.92 -10.44
CA ASP A 58 -13.59 -23.11 -11.32
C ASP A 58 -13.93 -21.77 -12.01
N PRO A 59 -14.30 -21.77 -13.32
CA PRO A 59 -14.73 -20.53 -14.01
C PRO A 59 -15.89 -19.81 -13.36
N ALA A 60 -16.74 -20.49 -12.59
CA ALA A 60 -17.83 -19.91 -11.82
C ALA A 60 -17.41 -19.47 -10.42
N ALA A 61 -16.11 -19.46 -10.06
CA ALA A 61 -15.65 -18.93 -8.80
C ALA A 61 -16.04 -17.45 -8.66
N MET A 62 -16.68 -17.09 -7.56
CA MET A 62 -17.29 -15.77 -7.34
C MET A 62 -16.31 -14.61 -7.48
N ILE A 63 -15.03 -14.83 -7.23
CA ILE A 63 -13.99 -13.80 -7.43
C ILE A 63 -13.98 -13.24 -8.85
N PHE A 64 -14.23 -14.06 -9.88
CA PHE A 64 -14.19 -13.62 -11.28
C PHE A 64 -15.39 -12.76 -11.67
N HIS A 65 -16.51 -12.88 -10.96
CA HIS A 65 -17.78 -12.23 -11.32
C HIS A 65 -18.08 -11.00 -10.47
N TYR A 66 -17.77 -11.05 -9.17
CA TYR A 66 -18.17 -10.02 -8.22
C TYR A 66 -16.99 -9.34 -7.52
N GLY A 67 -15.76 -9.79 -7.78
CA GLY A 67 -14.55 -9.16 -7.25
C GLY A 67 -14.51 -9.10 -5.72
N GLN A 68 -15.12 -10.08 -5.01
CA GLN A 68 -15.09 -10.15 -3.55
C GLN A 68 -13.68 -10.59 -3.11
N THR A 69 -12.80 -9.60 -2.95
CA THR A 69 -11.40 -9.76 -2.60
C THR A 69 -10.88 -8.55 -1.84
N VAL A 70 -9.96 -8.80 -0.95
CA VAL A 70 -9.19 -7.77 -0.22
C VAL A 70 -7.71 -8.12 -0.27
N PHE A 71 -6.86 -7.11 -0.16
CA PHE A 71 -5.42 -7.34 -0.17
C PHE A 71 -4.68 -6.36 0.70
N GLU A 72 -3.44 -6.69 1.00
CA GLU A 72 -2.51 -5.83 1.70
C GLU A 72 -1.19 -5.70 0.93
N GLY A 73 -0.38 -4.75 1.36
CA GLY A 73 0.97 -4.55 0.86
C GLY A 73 1.86 -4.03 1.97
N LEU A 74 2.89 -4.79 2.29
CA LEU A 74 3.95 -4.41 3.21
C LEU A 74 5.29 -4.90 2.66
N LYS A 75 6.38 -4.57 3.33
CA LYS A 75 7.72 -4.91 2.87
C LYS A 75 8.54 -5.48 4.02
N ALA A 76 9.43 -6.43 3.69
CA ALA A 76 10.52 -6.84 4.54
C ALA A 76 11.82 -6.23 4.03
N TYR A 77 12.62 -5.71 4.93
CA TYR A 77 13.86 -4.98 4.65
C TYR A 77 15.06 -5.69 5.25
N ARG A 78 16.15 -5.78 4.50
CA ARG A 78 17.44 -6.21 5.02
C ARG A 78 18.07 -5.06 5.78
N ALA A 79 18.21 -5.23 7.08
CA ALA A 79 18.85 -4.27 7.97
C ALA A 79 20.34 -4.59 8.17
N ALA A 80 21.05 -3.73 8.89
CA ALA A 80 22.40 -4.01 9.35
C ALA A 80 22.44 -5.33 10.15
N ASN A 81 23.58 -6.01 10.13
CA ASN A 81 23.78 -7.31 10.77
C ASN A 81 22.85 -8.43 10.22
N ASP A 82 22.48 -8.30 8.97
CA ASP A 82 21.69 -9.31 8.22
C ASP A 82 20.28 -9.61 8.77
N ARG A 83 19.79 -8.79 9.70
CA ARG A 83 18.41 -8.91 10.21
C ARG A 83 17.40 -8.55 9.14
N VAL A 84 16.24 -9.19 9.22
CA VAL A 84 15.08 -8.87 8.38
C VAL A 84 14.03 -8.18 9.23
N LEU A 85 13.63 -6.97 8.83
CA LEU A 85 12.67 -6.13 9.56
C LEU A 85 11.37 -5.94 8.77
N LEU A 86 10.25 -6.04 9.46
CA LEU A 86 8.93 -5.63 8.97
C LEU A 86 8.54 -4.29 9.59
N PHE A 87 7.89 -3.43 8.82
CA PHE A 87 7.45 -2.11 9.32
C PHE A 87 5.95 -2.11 9.60
N ARG A 88 5.55 -1.98 10.88
CA ARG A 88 4.17 -1.94 11.40
C ARG A 88 3.25 -3.05 10.88
N PRO A 89 3.69 -4.33 10.79
CA PRO A 89 2.94 -5.40 10.13
C PRO A 89 1.56 -5.64 10.77
N SER A 90 1.43 -5.48 12.09
CA SER A 90 0.15 -5.60 12.79
C SER A 90 -0.90 -4.61 12.28
N LYS A 91 -0.50 -3.40 11.87
CA LYS A 91 -1.41 -2.41 11.28
C LYS A 91 -1.93 -2.85 9.91
N ASN A 92 -1.12 -3.59 9.14
CA ASN A 92 -1.57 -4.19 7.88
C ASN A 92 -2.62 -5.29 8.14
N LEU A 93 -2.39 -6.20 9.09
CA LEU A 93 -3.34 -7.26 9.40
C LEU A 93 -4.66 -6.69 9.95
N GLN A 94 -4.60 -5.70 10.83
CA GLN A 94 -5.77 -4.97 11.31
C GLN A 94 -6.55 -4.32 10.15
N ARG A 95 -5.85 -3.73 9.16
CA ARG A 95 -6.50 -3.12 8.01
C ARG A 95 -7.06 -4.16 7.05
N LEU A 96 -6.41 -5.32 6.89
CA LEU A 96 -6.96 -6.45 6.16
C LEU A 96 -8.31 -6.88 6.75
N ASN A 97 -8.40 -7.02 8.08
CA ASN A 97 -9.65 -7.38 8.77
C ASN A 97 -10.75 -6.31 8.57
N ARG A 98 -10.41 -5.02 8.70
CA ARG A 98 -11.39 -3.93 8.40
C ARG A 98 -11.86 -3.96 6.96
N SER A 99 -10.96 -4.25 6.01
CA SER A 99 -11.32 -4.38 4.60
C SER A 99 -12.20 -5.61 4.37
N SER A 100 -11.92 -6.71 5.04
CA SER A 100 -12.69 -7.95 5.01
C SER A 100 -14.10 -7.74 5.53
N GLU A 101 -14.25 -7.11 6.70
CA GLU A 101 -15.54 -6.75 7.31
C GLU A 101 -16.41 -5.96 6.32
N ARG A 102 -15.84 -4.96 5.64
CA ARG A 102 -16.57 -4.13 4.66
C ARG A 102 -17.13 -4.94 3.49
N LEU A 103 -16.50 -6.04 3.13
CA LEU A 103 -16.90 -6.91 2.02
C LEU A 103 -17.54 -8.23 2.50
N SER A 104 -17.92 -8.34 3.77
CA SER A 104 -18.50 -9.56 4.36
C SER A 104 -17.59 -10.79 4.19
N ILE A 105 -16.27 -10.58 4.23
CA ILE A 105 -15.27 -11.66 4.26
C ILE A 105 -14.95 -11.96 5.73
N PRO A 106 -14.87 -13.24 6.14
CA PRO A 106 -14.53 -13.61 7.50
C PRO A 106 -13.16 -13.05 7.94
N PRO A 107 -13.05 -12.51 9.16
CA PRO A 107 -11.78 -11.98 9.66
C PRO A 107 -10.76 -13.10 9.86
N ILE A 108 -9.48 -12.76 9.70
CA ILE A 108 -8.37 -13.63 10.06
C ILE A 108 -7.98 -13.42 11.53
N ASP A 109 -7.36 -14.42 12.14
CA ASP A 109 -6.66 -14.27 13.42
C ASP A 109 -5.29 -13.59 13.18
N GLU A 110 -5.13 -12.38 13.68
CA GLU A 110 -3.95 -11.53 13.41
C GLU A 110 -2.66 -12.13 13.99
N GLU A 111 -2.72 -12.75 15.17
CA GLU A 111 -1.55 -13.35 15.82
C GLU A 111 -1.08 -14.59 15.07
N ARG A 112 -2.02 -15.46 14.69
CA ARG A 112 -1.73 -16.63 13.86
C ARG A 112 -1.13 -16.24 12.52
N VAL A 113 -1.74 -15.28 11.83
CA VAL A 113 -1.25 -14.85 10.52
C VAL A 113 0.11 -14.16 10.65
N MET A 114 0.38 -13.42 11.72
CA MET A 114 1.71 -12.88 12.00
C MET A 114 2.74 -14.00 12.17
N TYR A 115 2.40 -15.06 12.87
CA TYR A 115 3.27 -16.24 12.98
C TYR A 115 3.54 -16.87 11.60
N TYR A 116 2.50 -17.12 10.79
CA TYR A 116 2.66 -17.70 9.45
C TYR A 116 3.48 -16.82 8.51
N LEU A 117 3.27 -15.51 8.58
CA LEU A 117 4.05 -14.53 7.83
C LEU A 117 5.54 -14.59 8.21
N ASN A 118 5.86 -14.68 9.50
CA ASN A 118 7.24 -14.83 9.97
C ASN A 118 7.86 -16.13 9.45
N GLN A 119 7.15 -17.27 9.53
CA GLN A 119 7.65 -18.55 9.01
C GLN A 119 7.93 -18.50 7.50
N LEU A 120 7.02 -17.90 6.72
CA LEU A 120 7.21 -17.75 5.29
C LEU A 120 8.44 -16.88 4.95
N ILE A 121 8.60 -15.73 5.64
CA ILE A 121 9.73 -14.85 5.38
C ILE A 121 11.05 -15.47 5.86
N SER A 122 11.06 -16.20 6.99
CA SER A 122 12.24 -16.93 7.46
C SER A 122 12.71 -17.98 6.44
N LEU A 123 11.77 -18.73 5.84
CA LEU A 123 12.08 -19.69 4.77
C LEU A 123 12.63 -18.99 3.53
N GLU A 124 12.11 -17.82 3.20
CA GLU A 124 12.44 -17.03 2.01
C GLU A 124 13.43 -15.88 2.29
N GLN A 125 14.10 -15.89 3.44
CA GLN A 125 14.93 -14.76 3.86
C GLN A 125 16.04 -14.39 2.85
N GLU A 126 16.56 -15.37 2.11
CA GLU A 126 17.55 -15.11 1.06
C GLU A 126 17.03 -14.29 -0.12
N TRP A 127 15.70 -14.21 -0.29
CA TRP A 127 15.03 -13.37 -1.28
C TRP A 127 14.89 -11.91 -0.86
N VAL A 128 15.20 -11.56 0.40
CA VAL A 128 15.21 -10.18 0.86
C VAL A 128 16.47 -9.50 0.35
N PRO A 129 16.38 -8.57 -0.62
CA PRO A 129 17.56 -7.96 -1.20
C PRO A 129 18.28 -7.04 -0.20
N SER A 130 19.60 -6.88 -0.36
CA SER A 130 20.45 -6.04 0.51
C SER A 130 20.81 -4.67 -0.09
N THR A 131 20.59 -4.47 -1.39
CA THR A 131 20.90 -3.21 -2.07
C THR A 131 20.01 -2.08 -1.54
N GLN A 132 20.56 -0.88 -1.43
CA GLN A 132 19.82 0.28 -0.94
C GLN A 132 18.58 0.57 -1.79
N GLY A 133 17.45 0.82 -1.14
CA GLY A 133 16.17 1.09 -1.79
C GLY A 133 15.40 -0.15 -2.23
N THR A 134 16.00 -1.35 -2.11
CA THR A 134 15.34 -2.62 -2.41
C THR A 134 14.61 -3.19 -1.20
N ALA A 135 13.68 -4.10 -1.41
CA ALA A 135 12.96 -4.80 -0.34
C ALA A 135 12.31 -6.09 -0.88
N LEU A 136 11.85 -6.94 0.01
CA LEU A 136 10.92 -8.01 -0.33
C LEU A 136 9.49 -7.52 -0.12
N TYR A 137 8.73 -7.34 -1.22
CA TYR A 137 7.33 -6.96 -1.17
C TYR A 137 6.47 -8.15 -0.79
N ILE A 138 5.58 -7.94 0.15
CA ILE A 138 4.69 -8.96 0.72
C ILE A 138 3.26 -8.61 0.32
N ARG A 139 2.54 -9.55 -0.31
CA ARG A 139 1.16 -9.39 -0.76
C ARG A 139 0.24 -10.41 -0.10
N PRO A 140 -0.29 -10.13 1.09
CA PRO A 140 -1.43 -10.86 1.64
C PRO A 140 -2.69 -10.52 0.86
N PHE A 141 -3.52 -11.51 0.57
CA PHE A 141 -4.82 -11.28 -0.08
C PHE A 141 -5.80 -12.42 0.17
N ILE A 142 -7.09 -12.09 0.14
CA ILE A 142 -8.19 -13.04 0.30
C ILE A 142 -9.05 -12.97 -0.95
N ILE A 143 -9.45 -14.11 -1.49
CA ILE A 143 -10.35 -14.24 -2.63
C ILE A 143 -11.52 -15.16 -2.30
N ALA A 144 -12.72 -14.83 -2.79
CA ALA A 144 -13.89 -15.71 -2.77
C ALA A 144 -13.72 -16.85 -3.77
N THR A 145 -13.88 -18.09 -3.32
CA THR A 145 -13.63 -19.29 -4.12
C THR A 145 -14.85 -20.15 -4.37
N GLU A 146 -16.02 -19.82 -3.80
CA GLU A 146 -17.25 -20.56 -4.01
C GLU A 146 -17.63 -20.57 -5.50
N THR A 147 -18.00 -21.75 -6.00
CA THR A 147 -18.51 -21.96 -7.37
C THR A 147 -19.99 -21.64 -7.40
N ASN A 148 -20.32 -20.36 -7.62
CA ASN A 148 -21.68 -19.86 -7.57
C ASN A 148 -21.82 -18.55 -8.36
N LEU A 149 -22.92 -18.41 -9.12
CA LEU A 149 -23.25 -17.17 -9.84
C LEU A 149 -24.34 -16.33 -9.15
N ALA A 150 -24.77 -16.70 -7.94
CA ALA A 150 -25.68 -15.89 -7.15
C ALA A 150 -24.97 -14.63 -6.61
N VAL A 151 -25.70 -13.50 -6.58
CA VAL A 151 -25.18 -12.24 -5.99
C VAL A 151 -25.38 -12.30 -4.47
N ALA A 152 -24.39 -12.88 -3.79
CA ALA A 152 -24.35 -13.05 -2.33
C ALA A 152 -22.89 -13.06 -1.85
N PRO A 153 -22.61 -12.88 -0.55
CA PRO A 153 -21.29 -13.19 0.00
C PRO A 153 -20.95 -14.67 -0.16
N SER A 154 -19.72 -14.97 -0.48
CA SER A 154 -19.20 -16.34 -0.62
C SER A 154 -19.20 -17.09 0.72
N HIS A 155 -19.36 -18.41 0.67
CA HIS A 155 -19.21 -19.30 1.84
C HIS A 155 -17.82 -19.94 1.91
N SER A 156 -16.98 -19.78 0.88
CA SER A 156 -15.62 -20.29 0.88
C SER A 156 -14.64 -19.25 0.36
N TYR A 157 -13.47 -19.21 0.98
CA TYR A 157 -12.40 -18.27 0.65
C TYR A 157 -11.04 -18.95 0.69
N LYS A 158 -10.08 -18.31 0.04
CA LYS A 158 -8.66 -18.65 0.13
C LYS A 158 -7.89 -17.42 0.54
N PHE A 159 -7.12 -17.53 1.62
CA PHE A 159 -6.15 -16.51 2.05
C PHE A 159 -4.75 -16.93 1.61
N MET A 160 -4.03 -16.01 1.00
CA MET A 160 -2.68 -16.27 0.48
C MET A 160 -1.74 -15.13 0.81
N ILE A 161 -0.44 -15.47 0.93
CA ILE A 161 0.64 -14.50 1.00
C ILE A 161 1.66 -14.89 -0.07
N ILE A 162 1.91 -13.99 -1.01
CA ILE A 162 2.97 -14.13 -2.01
C ILE A 162 4.04 -13.07 -1.79
N LEU A 163 5.27 -13.38 -2.15
CA LEU A 163 6.44 -12.54 -1.92
C LEU A 163 7.12 -12.22 -3.26
N SER A 164 7.58 -10.98 -3.41
CA SER A 164 8.27 -10.52 -4.62
C SER A 164 9.41 -9.58 -4.25
N PRO A 165 10.68 -9.87 -4.59
CA PRO A 165 11.74 -8.90 -4.47
C PRO A 165 11.44 -7.70 -5.38
N VAL A 166 11.72 -6.49 -4.89
CA VAL A 166 11.45 -5.24 -5.61
C VAL A 166 12.65 -4.30 -5.51
N GLY A 167 12.90 -3.61 -6.60
CA GLY A 167 13.87 -2.53 -6.67
C GLY A 167 13.36 -1.21 -6.06
N PRO A 168 14.16 -0.14 -6.15
CA PRO A 168 13.72 1.20 -5.78
C PRO A 168 12.49 1.61 -6.59
N TYR A 169 11.51 2.23 -5.94
CA TYR A 169 10.29 2.69 -6.61
C TYR A 169 10.59 3.71 -7.72
N PHE A 170 11.53 4.63 -7.46
CA PHE A 170 12.03 5.57 -8.45
C PHE A 170 13.42 5.12 -8.93
N SER A 171 13.54 4.80 -10.20
CA SER A 171 14.85 4.56 -10.82
C SER A 171 15.66 5.87 -10.83
N GLY A 172 16.76 5.90 -10.07
CA GLY A 172 17.61 7.09 -9.94
C GLY A 172 17.25 8.02 -8.78
N GLY A 173 16.55 7.51 -7.75
CA GLY A 173 16.25 8.23 -6.50
C GLY A 173 14.92 8.97 -6.53
N LEU A 174 14.62 9.65 -5.41
CA LEU A 174 13.40 10.42 -5.22
C LEU A 174 13.33 11.54 -6.27
N LYS A 175 12.18 11.67 -6.96
CA LYS A 175 11.97 12.72 -7.98
C LYS A 175 10.55 13.26 -7.89
N PRO A 176 10.37 14.59 -8.00
CA PRO A 176 9.04 15.19 -8.06
C PRO A 176 8.30 14.77 -9.34
N VAL A 177 7.02 14.47 -9.20
CA VAL A 177 6.16 14.02 -10.29
C VAL A 177 5.14 15.10 -10.66
N LYS A 178 4.59 15.00 -11.88
CA LYS A 178 3.47 15.81 -12.35
C LYS A 178 2.17 15.04 -12.19
N ILE A 179 1.16 15.69 -11.67
CA ILE A 179 -0.13 15.12 -11.35
C ILE A 179 -1.25 15.92 -11.99
N ASN A 180 -2.19 15.26 -12.62
CA ASN A 180 -3.41 15.88 -13.14
C ASN A 180 -4.54 15.80 -12.12
N VAL A 181 -5.29 16.87 -11.91
CA VAL A 181 -6.50 16.85 -11.06
C VAL A 181 -7.65 16.24 -11.87
N GLU A 182 -8.25 15.17 -11.35
CA GLU A 182 -9.31 14.43 -12.04
C GLU A 182 -10.68 14.93 -11.66
N GLU A 183 -11.42 15.47 -12.62
CA GLU A 183 -12.73 16.05 -12.40
C GLU A 183 -13.89 15.17 -12.88
N GLN A 184 -13.64 14.29 -13.84
CA GLN A 184 -14.67 13.48 -14.46
C GLN A 184 -14.92 12.19 -13.67
N PHE A 185 -13.84 11.43 -13.41
CA PHE A 185 -13.93 10.13 -12.74
C PHE A 185 -13.77 10.26 -11.24
N THR A 186 -14.21 9.22 -10.53
CA THR A 186 -14.18 9.14 -9.07
C THR A 186 -13.53 7.82 -8.64
N ARG A 187 -12.59 7.90 -7.71
CA ARG A 187 -11.97 6.70 -7.13
C ARG A 187 -12.92 5.95 -6.21
N ALA A 188 -13.59 6.68 -5.32
CA ALA A 188 -14.49 6.17 -4.30
C ALA A 188 -15.48 7.25 -3.84
N VAL A 189 -16.52 6.82 -3.13
CA VAL A 189 -17.49 7.71 -2.49
C VAL A 189 -17.71 7.31 -1.04
N LYS A 190 -18.13 8.25 -0.20
CA LYS A 190 -18.54 7.97 1.17
C LYS A 190 -19.68 6.93 1.20
N GLY A 191 -19.53 5.90 2.05
CA GLY A 191 -20.48 4.77 2.09
C GLY A 191 -20.19 3.68 1.06
N GLY A 192 -19.31 3.92 0.10
CA GLY A 192 -18.77 2.91 -0.81
C GLY A 192 -17.66 2.07 -0.17
N THR A 193 -16.73 1.59 -0.98
CA THR A 193 -15.62 0.71 -0.54
C THR A 193 -14.29 1.43 -0.34
N GLY A 194 -14.25 2.78 -0.39
CA GLY A 194 -13.02 3.57 -0.38
C GLY A 194 -12.12 3.36 0.84
N THR A 195 -12.69 3.01 1.99
CA THR A 195 -11.96 2.69 3.22
C THR A 195 -11.41 1.27 3.27
N ALA A 196 -11.83 0.40 2.34
CA ALA A 196 -11.36 -0.97 2.20
C ALA A 196 -10.27 -1.07 1.13
N LYS A 197 -9.28 -1.93 1.36
CA LYS A 197 -8.25 -2.22 0.35
C LYS A 197 -8.72 -3.39 -0.52
N THR A 198 -9.59 -3.06 -1.51
CA THR A 198 -10.25 -4.03 -2.41
C THR A 198 -10.01 -3.69 -3.88
N ALA A 199 -10.02 -4.70 -4.74
CA ALA A 199 -9.66 -4.59 -6.16
C ALA A 199 -10.48 -3.55 -6.93
N GLY A 200 -11.77 -3.42 -6.67
CA GLY A 200 -12.66 -2.49 -7.36
C GLY A 200 -12.25 -1.02 -7.24
N ASN A 201 -11.67 -0.62 -6.10
CA ASN A 201 -11.18 0.76 -5.90
C ASN A 201 -9.98 1.09 -6.81
N TYR A 202 -9.25 0.09 -7.27
CA TYR A 202 -8.08 0.27 -8.13
C TYR A 202 -8.46 0.25 -9.60
N SER A 203 -9.25 -0.73 -10.02
CA SER A 203 -9.67 -0.84 -11.42
C SER A 203 -10.56 0.32 -11.87
N SER A 204 -11.33 0.93 -10.98
CA SER A 204 -12.14 2.13 -11.28
C SER A 204 -11.30 3.34 -11.74
N GLY A 205 -10.03 3.40 -11.33
CA GLY A 205 -9.11 4.50 -11.66
C GLY A 205 -8.32 4.33 -12.96
N TYR A 206 -8.33 3.15 -13.60
CA TYR A 206 -7.43 2.85 -14.72
C TYR A 206 -7.61 3.77 -15.93
N GLN A 207 -8.85 4.14 -16.25
CA GLN A 207 -9.11 5.03 -17.40
C GLN A 207 -8.55 6.45 -17.14
N ALA A 208 -8.77 7.00 -15.95
CA ALA A 208 -8.24 8.31 -15.58
C ALA A 208 -6.71 8.31 -15.57
N GLN A 209 -6.10 7.27 -15.00
CA GLN A 209 -4.65 7.11 -14.96
C GLN A 209 -4.06 6.98 -16.36
N ALA A 210 -4.65 6.17 -17.25
CA ALA A 210 -4.19 6.02 -18.62
C ALA A 210 -4.26 7.36 -19.39
N LYS A 211 -5.33 8.14 -19.20
CA LYS A 211 -5.46 9.47 -19.77
C LYS A 211 -4.36 10.41 -19.25
N ALA A 212 -4.16 10.48 -17.94
CA ALA A 212 -3.13 11.32 -17.33
C ALA A 212 -1.73 10.95 -17.83
N ASN A 213 -1.41 9.66 -17.93
CA ASN A 213 -0.13 9.18 -18.45
C ASN A 213 0.10 9.59 -19.92
N ASN A 214 -0.93 9.50 -20.77
CA ASN A 214 -0.85 9.94 -22.16
C ASN A 214 -0.61 11.47 -22.30
N GLU A 215 -1.01 12.24 -21.30
CA GLU A 215 -0.80 13.69 -21.20
C GLU A 215 0.53 14.04 -20.49
N GLY A 216 1.36 13.05 -20.14
CA GLY A 216 2.68 13.25 -19.52
C GLY A 216 2.63 13.46 -17.99
N ASN A 217 1.50 13.18 -17.34
CA ASN A 217 1.38 13.17 -15.89
C ASN A 217 1.65 11.75 -15.35
N ALA A 218 2.22 11.65 -14.16
CA ALA A 218 2.53 10.36 -13.52
C ALA A 218 1.28 9.66 -12.97
N ASP A 219 0.30 10.46 -12.48
CA ASP A 219 -0.93 9.95 -11.87
C ASP A 219 -1.98 11.08 -11.80
N VAL A 220 -3.08 10.82 -11.10
CA VAL A 220 -4.19 11.77 -10.89
C VAL A 220 -4.37 12.13 -9.42
N LEU A 221 -4.79 13.36 -9.15
CA LEU A 221 -5.30 13.80 -7.85
C LEU A 221 -6.81 13.63 -7.86
N TRP A 222 -7.30 12.77 -6.97
CA TRP A 222 -8.72 12.47 -6.85
C TRP A 222 -9.45 13.52 -6.04
N LEU A 223 -10.59 13.95 -6.55
CA LEU A 223 -11.57 14.75 -5.82
C LEU A 223 -12.70 13.87 -5.30
N ASP A 224 -13.39 14.36 -4.27
CA ASP A 224 -14.57 13.70 -3.71
C ASP A 224 -15.63 13.39 -4.77
N GLY A 225 -16.33 12.29 -4.59
CA GLY A 225 -17.25 11.78 -5.61
C GLY A 225 -18.59 12.49 -5.70
N VAL A 226 -18.90 13.45 -4.81
CA VAL A 226 -20.19 14.14 -4.75
C VAL A 226 -20.10 15.55 -5.28
N GLU A 227 -19.22 16.36 -4.70
CA GLU A 227 -19.09 17.78 -5.03
C GLU A 227 -17.98 18.06 -6.06
N LYS A 228 -17.08 17.07 -6.29
CA LYS A 228 -15.86 17.26 -7.12
C LYS A 228 -15.05 18.47 -6.70
N ARG A 229 -14.97 18.67 -5.43
CA ARG A 229 -14.42 19.88 -4.81
C ARG A 229 -13.28 19.58 -3.84
N TYR A 230 -13.43 18.55 -3.01
CA TYR A 230 -12.49 18.25 -1.94
C TYR A 230 -11.46 17.21 -2.37
N ILE A 231 -10.20 17.48 -2.10
CA ILE A 231 -9.10 16.57 -2.39
C ILE A 231 -9.17 15.35 -1.48
N GLU A 232 -8.94 14.17 -2.03
CA GLU A 232 -8.97 12.91 -1.28
C GLU A 232 -7.64 12.18 -1.30
N GLU A 233 -7.19 11.71 -2.45
CA GLU A 233 -5.98 10.91 -2.63
C GLU A 233 -5.26 11.25 -3.93
N VAL A 234 -3.99 10.86 -4.08
CA VAL A 234 -3.23 10.94 -5.32
C VAL A 234 -2.89 9.54 -5.81
N GLY A 235 -3.40 9.16 -6.99
CA GLY A 235 -3.27 7.80 -7.49
C GLY A 235 -3.81 6.77 -6.49
N SER A 236 -2.94 5.92 -5.99
CA SER A 236 -3.23 4.93 -4.94
C SER A 236 -2.58 5.29 -3.58
N MET A 237 -2.28 6.56 -3.36
CA MET A 237 -1.56 7.07 -2.18
C MET A 237 -2.39 8.15 -1.47
N ASN A 238 -2.19 8.30 -0.15
CA ASN A 238 -2.64 9.50 0.56
C ASN A 238 -1.80 10.70 0.14
N ILE A 239 -2.32 11.91 0.32
CA ILE A 239 -1.67 13.16 -0.07
C ILE A 239 -1.49 14.08 1.14
N PHE A 240 -0.39 14.82 1.16
CA PHE A 240 -0.09 15.87 2.12
C PHE A 240 0.34 17.13 1.40
N PHE A 241 0.04 18.28 1.99
CA PHE A 241 0.44 19.60 1.53
C PHE A 241 1.10 20.36 2.67
N LYS A 242 2.22 21.03 2.43
CA LYS A 242 2.81 21.99 3.35
C LYS A 242 2.38 23.38 2.94
N ILE A 243 1.60 24.05 3.78
CA ILE A 243 0.92 25.31 3.50
C ILE A 243 1.24 26.28 4.63
N ASN A 244 1.94 27.40 4.31
CA ASN A 244 2.28 28.43 5.30
C ASN A 244 2.89 27.87 6.60
N GLY A 245 3.79 26.88 6.47
CA GLY A 245 4.46 26.22 7.59
C GLY A 245 3.67 25.11 8.30
N GLU A 246 2.39 24.92 7.97
CA GLU A 246 1.54 23.82 8.47
C GLU A 246 1.45 22.69 7.46
N VAL A 247 1.40 21.45 7.93
CA VAL A 247 1.14 20.28 7.08
C VAL A 247 -0.34 19.94 7.14
N VAL A 248 -0.99 19.88 5.97
CA VAL A 248 -2.42 19.55 5.84
C VAL A 248 -2.57 18.23 5.08
N THR A 249 -3.42 17.34 5.55
CA THR A 249 -3.83 16.13 4.83
C THR A 249 -5.35 15.98 4.88
N PRO A 250 -5.98 15.45 3.82
CA PRO A 250 -7.42 15.18 3.85
C PRO A 250 -7.82 14.31 5.04
N GLU A 251 -8.89 14.73 5.73
CA GLU A 251 -9.48 13.95 6.83
C GLU A 251 -10.09 12.64 6.32
N LEU A 252 -10.10 11.62 7.16
CA LEU A 252 -10.72 10.33 6.83
C LEU A 252 -12.25 10.47 6.87
N ASN A 253 -12.85 10.73 5.72
CA ASN A 253 -14.26 11.04 5.54
C ASN A 253 -15.17 9.84 5.21
N GLY A 254 -14.59 8.64 5.09
CA GLY A 254 -15.31 7.41 4.71
C GLY A 254 -15.11 6.97 3.25
N SER A 255 -14.35 7.73 2.44
CA SER A 255 -13.91 7.35 1.08
C SER A 255 -12.39 7.15 0.96
N ILE A 256 -11.61 7.64 1.93
CA ILE A 256 -10.15 7.63 1.93
C ILE A 256 -9.63 6.42 2.71
N LEU A 257 -8.62 5.74 2.14
CA LEU A 257 -7.95 4.63 2.83
C LEU A 257 -7.03 5.16 3.93
N ASN A 258 -7.16 4.64 5.15
CA ASN A 258 -6.25 4.97 6.24
C ASN A 258 -4.88 4.32 6.02
N GLY A 259 -3.97 5.05 5.39
CA GLY A 259 -2.63 4.61 5.04
C GLY A 259 -1.73 4.41 6.26
N ILE A 260 -0.95 3.32 6.29
CA ILE A 260 -0.02 3.05 7.39
C ILE A 260 1.13 4.06 7.37
N THR A 261 1.63 4.40 6.19
CA THR A 261 2.64 5.46 6.03
C THR A 261 2.05 6.82 6.42
N ARG A 262 0.79 7.12 6.06
CA ARG A 262 0.08 8.33 6.49
C ARG A 262 0.05 8.46 8.01
N MET A 263 -0.35 7.41 8.72
CA MET A 263 -0.34 7.39 10.19
C MET A 263 1.06 7.67 10.75
N SER A 264 2.08 7.02 10.19
CA SER A 264 3.46 7.19 10.64
C SER A 264 3.98 8.61 10.42
N ILE A 265 3.63 9.24 9.29
CA ILE A 265 3.98 10.64 9.02
C ILE A 265 3.35 11.58 10.05
N ILE A 266 2.06 11.42 10.34
CA ILE A 266 1.37 12.25 11.34
C ILE A 266 2.02 12.08 12.73
N GLU A 267 2.39 10.87 13.12
CA GLU A 267 3.08 10.60 14.38
C GLU A 267 4.48 11.27 14.41
N LEU A 268 5.25 11.22 13.30
CA LEU A 268 6.55 11.89 13.18
C LEU A 268 6.42 13.42 13.23
N LEU A 269 5.47 13.99 12.50
CA LEU A 269 5.25 15.44 12.48
C LEU A 269 4.90 15.95 13.88
N LYS A 270 4.02 15.25 14.59
CA LYS A 270 3.70 15.58 15.99
C LYS A 270 4.91 15.50 16.90
N LYS A 271 5.75 14.48 16.76
CA LYS A 271 6.99 14.33 17.53
C LYS A 271 8.01 15.43 17.22
N TRP A 272 8.04 15.91 15.98
CA TRP A 272 8.92 17.01 15.57
C TRP A 272 8.34 18.40 15.86
N GLU A 273 7.18 18.47 16.50
CA GLU A 273 6.44 19.70 16.78
C GLU A 273 6.13 20.53 15.52
N ILE A 274 6.01 19.83 14.37
CA ILE A 274 5.55 20.43 13.12
C ILE A 274 4.01 20.40 13.11
N PRO A 275 3.34 21.55 12.96
CA PRO A 275 1.88 21.60 12.94
C PRO A 275 1.33 20.70 11.83
N VAL A 276 0.38 19.83 12.18
CA VAL A 276 -0.28 18.93 11.22
C VAL A 276 -1.76 18.86 11.51
N THR A 277 -2.58 19.12 10.47
CA THR A 277 -4.04 19.12 10.56
C THR A 277 -4.65 18.15 9.55
N GLU A 278 -5.55 17.32 10.04
CA GLU A 278 -6.42 16.46 9.23
C GLU A 278 -7.74 17.21 9.01
N ARG A 279 -7.96 17.70 7.78
CA ARG A 279 -9.16 18.48 7.44
C ARG A 279 -9.55 18.35 5.97
N LYS A 280 -10.76 18.78 5.65
CA LYS A 280 -11.12 19.00 4.24
C LYS A 280 -10.27 20.13 3.66
N ILE A 281 -9.81 19.93 2.43
CA ILE A 281 -9.15 20.95 1.61
C ILE A 281 -9.75 20.91 0.22
N SER A 282 -10.24 22.03 -0.28
CA SER A 282 -10.75 22.09 -1.65
C SER A 282 -9.63 22.38 -2.64
N ILE A 283 -9.80 21.92 -3.89
CA ILE A 283 -8.83 22.24 -4.95
C ILE A 283 -8.77 23.75 -5.23
N ALA A 284 -9.88 24.45 -5.11
CA ALA A 284 -9.93 25.90 -5.26
C ALA A 284 -9.17 26.62 -4.12
N GLU A 285 -9.29 26.17 -2.88
CA GLU A 285 -8.50 26.65 -1.75
C GLU A 285 -7.00 26.42 -1.99
N LEU A 286 -6.63 25.23 -2.42
CA LEU A 286 -5.23 24.90 -2.70
C LEU A 286 -4.66 25.80 -3.80
N TYR A 287 -5.45 26.06 -4.85
CA TYR A 287 -5.06 26.97 -5.94
C TYR A 287 -4.89 28.40 -5.45
N GLN A 288 -5.81 28.91 -4.62
CA GLN A 288 -5.67 30.23 -4.02
C GLN A 288 -4.41 30.35 -3.17
N VAL A 289 -4.13 29.36 -2.30
CA VAL A 289 -2.91 29.32 -1.49
C VAL A 289 -1.66 29.30 -2.36
N TYR A 290 -1.68 28.59 -3.49
CA TYR A 290 -0.59 28.61 -4.47
C TYR A 290 -0.37 30.01 -5.07
N GLU A 291 -1.42 30.69 -5.51
CA GLU A 291 -1.33 32.05 -6.06
C GLU A 291 -0.80 33.07 -5.04
N GLU A 292 -1.09 32.86 -3.76
CA GLU A 292 -0.58 33.67 -2.65
C GLU A 292 0.86 33.30 -2.23
N GLY A 293 1.46 32.28 -2.85
CA GLY A 293 2.82 31.81 -2.56
C GLY A 293 2.93 30.95 -1.28
N GLY A 294 1.79 30.49 -0.75
CA GLY A 294 1.74 29.72 0.51
C GLY A 294 1.89 28.20 0.35
N LEU A 295 1.83 27.65 -0.87
CA LEU A 295 2.00 26.22 -1.12
C LEU A 295 3.48 25.88 -1.24
N GLU A 296 4.07 25.32 -0.17
CA GLU A 296 5.51 25.06 -0.06
C GLU A 296 5.91 23.69 -0.61
N GLU A 297 5.18 22.63 -0.21
CA GLU A 297 5.43 21.25 -0.62
C GLU A 297 4.12 20.47 -0.81
N ALA A 298 4.14 19.47 -1.68
CA ALA A 298 3.11 18.45 -1.76
C ALA A 298 3.75 17.09 -1.99
N PHE A 299 3.21 16.04 -1.37
CA PHE A 299 3.72 14.68 -1.54
C PHE A 299 2.66 13.61 -1.30
N GLY A 300 2.66 12.60 -2.17
CA GLY A 300 1.93 11.36 -1.96
C GLY A 300 2.66 10.42 -1.01
N THR A 301 1.94 9.51 -0.35
CA THR A 301 2.54 8.55 0.58
C THR A 301 1.86 7.20 0.53
N GLY A 302 2.67 6.14 0.50
CA GLY A 302 2.22 4.75 0.47
C GLY A 302 3.36 3.75 0.65
N THR A 303 3.05 2.48 0.81
CA THR A 303 4.05 1.42 1.04
C THR A 303 5.08 1.31 -0.09
N ALA A 304 4.68 1.49 -1.34
CA ALA A 304 5.57 1.30 -2.48
C ALA A 304 6.61 2.42 -2.57
N ALA A 305 6.18 3.66 -2.60
CA ALA A 305 7.03 4.84 -2.78
C ALA A 305 7.60 5.41 -1.47
N VAL A 306 6.98 5.11 -0.32
CA VAL A 306 7.16 5.76 0.98
C VAL A 306 6.72 7.22 0.89
N ILE A 307 7.46 8.08 0.20
CA ILE A 307 7.16 9.46 -0.15
C ILE A 307 7.28 9.62 -1.67
N SER A 308 6.33 10.30 -2.28
CA SER A 308 6.34 10.68 -3.70
C SER A 308 6.14 12.20 -3.81
N PRO A 309 7.21 13.00 -3.91
CA PRO A 309 7.08 14.45 -4.05
C PRO A 309 6.29 14.84 -5.29
N VAL A 310 5.43 15.85 -5.18
CA VAL A 310 4.67 16.42 -6.28
C VAL A 310 5.29 17.76 -6.68
N GLY A 311 5.82 17.85 -7.89
CA GLY A 311 6.44 19.07 -8.43
C GLY A 311 5.49 19.93 -9.25
N GLU A 312 4.38 19.37 -9.74
CA GLU A 312 3.39 20.10 -10.51
C GLU A 312 2.00 19.48 -10.35
N LEU A 313 1.00 20.31 -10.09
CA LEU A 313 -0.42 19.95 -10.20
C LEU A 313 -1.03 20.70 -11.39
N ASN A 314 -1.74 19.98 -12.24
CA ASN A 314 -2.48 20.57 -13.37
C ASN A 314 -3.99 20.49 -13.08
N TRP A 315 -4.63 21.65 -12.94
CA TRP A 315 -6.06 21.77 -12.68
C TRP A 315 -6.72 22.66 -13.72
N LEU A 316 -7.60 22.11 -14.55
CA LEU A 316 -8.31 22.86 -15.62
C LEU A 316 -7.36 23.67 -16.53
N GLY A 317 -6.17 23.18 -16.79
CA GLY A 317 -5.13 23.89 -17.55
C GLY A 317 -4.29 24.88 -16.74
N HIS A 318 -4.64 25.14 -15.48
CA HIS A 318 -3.82 25.92 -14.56
C HIS A 318 -2.73 25.03 -13.96
N LYS A 319 -1.48 25.41 -14.13
CA LYS A 319 -0.32 24.69 -13.61
C LYS A 319 0.15 25.30 -12.29
N MET A 320 0.08 24.53 -11.23
CA MET A 320 0.69 24.88 -9.95
C MET A 320 2.07 24.23 -9.89
N VAL A 321 3.13 25.01 -10.05
CA VAL A 321 4.51 24.54 -9.90
C VAL A 321 4.89 24.63 -8.42
N ILE A 322 5.23 23.49 -7.83
CA ILE A 322 5.50 23.37 -6.40
C ILE A 322 7.01 23.25 -6.21
N ASN A 323 7.57 24.08 -5.32
CA ASN A 323 8.98 24.08 -4.96
C ASN A 323 9.92 24.02 -6.19
N ASN A 324 9.62 24.74 -7.27
CA ASN A 324 10.42 24.79 -8.51
C ASN A 324 10.73 23.41 -9.12
N HIS A 325 9.84 22.42 -8.98
CA HIS A 325 10.05 21.02 -9.33
C HIS A 325 11.21 20.35 -8.57
N GLU A 326 11.59 20.87 -7.42
CA GLU A 326 12.59 20.29 -6.55
C GLU A 326 11.96 19.49 -5.41
N ILE A 327 12.74 18.60 -4.78
CA ILE A 327 12.28 17.85 -3.61
C ILE A 327 12.24 18.82 -2.43
N GLY A 328 11.10 18.88 -1.72
CA GLY A 328 10.99 19.69 -0.52
C GLY A 328 11.79 19.12 0.65
N GLU A 329 12.27 19.99 1.53
CA GLU A 329 13.06 19.61 2.70
C GLU A 329 12.31 18.66 3.64
N LEU A 330 11.02 18.90 3.84
CA LEU A 330 10.19 18.04 4.67
C LEU A 330 9.97 16.67 4.03
N SER A 331 9.69 16.64 2.73
CA SER A 331 9.53 15.41 1.94
C SER A 331 10.79 14.54 2.03
N GLN A 332 11.97 15.15 1.87
CA GLN A 332 13.24 14.45 1.99
C GLN A 332 13.48 13.94 3.43
N LYS A 333 13.26 14.78 4.44
CA LYS A 333 13.42 14.41 5.85
C LYS A 333 12.51 13.24 6.24
N LEU A 334 11.24 13.25 5.81
CA LEU A 334 10.29 12.15 6.05
C LEU A 334 10.74 10.86 5.37
N TYR A 335 11.16 10.95 4.10
CA TYR A 335 11.67 9.81 3.35
C TYR A 335 12.88 9.18 4.04
N ASP A 336 13.89 9.96 4.38
CA ASP A 336 15.12 9.48 5.02
C ASP A 336 14.83 8.87 6.39
N THR A 337 13.95 9.50 7.17
CA THR A 337 13.60 9.00 8.51
C THR A 337 12.86 7.67 8.43
N ILE A 338 11.79 7.58 7.61
CA ILE A 338 10.99 6.36 7.51
C ILE A 338 11.82 5.22 6.91
N THR A 339 12.54 5.46 5.81
CA THR A 339 13.40 4.43 5.21
C THR A 339 14.56 4.04 6.12
N GLY A 340 15.09 4.99 6.87
CA GLY A 340 16.11 4.75 7.91
C GLY A 340 15.59 3.83 9.03
N ILE A 341 14.39 4.06 9.53
CA ILE A 341 13.72 3.18 10.52
C ILE A 341 13.48 1.80 9.92
N GLN A 342 12.92 1.73 8.70
CA GLN A 342 12.61 0.48 8.01
C GLN A 342 13.84 -0.42 7.81
N THR A 343 15.02 0.19 7.61
CA THR A 343 16.28 -0.51 7.39
C THR A 343 17.16 -0.59 8.62
N GLY A 344 16.68 -0.13 9.78
CA GLY A 344 17.44 -0.12 11.04
C GLY A 344 18.63 0.82 11.06
N LYS A 345 18.73 1.77 10.12
CA LYS A 345 19.77 2.83 10.09
C LYS A 345 19.44 4.00 11.02
N VAL A 346 18.17 4.22 11.29
CA VAL A 346 17.66 5.20 12.25
C VAL A 346 17.01 4.44 13.40
N GLU A 347 17.23 4.88 14.63
CA GLU A 347 16.66 4.28 15.82
C GLU A 347 15.12 4.33 15.78
N ASP A 348 14.49 3.19 16.00
CA ASP A 348 13.02 3.05 16.05
C ASP A 348 12.48 3.35 17.44
N THR A 349 12.40 4.63 17.79
CA THR A 349 11.85 5.08 19.08
C THR A 349 10.34 4.90 19.20
N HIS A 350 9.67 4.47 18.13
CA HIS A 350 8.22 4.22 18.08
C HIS A 350 7.84 2.74 18.18
N GLN A 351 8.82 1.82 18.16
CA GLN A 351 8.60 0.37 18.12
C GLN A 351 7.74 -0.07 16.92
N TRP A 352 7.98 0.54 15.76
CA TRP A 352 7.26 0.22 14.53
C TRP A 352 7.81 -0.99 13.80
N THR A 353 9.07 -1.33 14.05
CA THR A 353 9.71 -2.47 13.39
C THR A 353 9.57 -3.75 14.20
N VAL A 354 9.37 -4.84 13.48
CA VAL A 354 9.34 -6.20 14.02
C VAL A 354 10.39 -7.02 13.29
N GLU A 355 11.28 -7.66 14.05
CA GLU A 355 12.29 -8.55 13.49
C GLU A 355 11.68 -9.91 13.18
N VAL A 356 11.93 -10.42 11.98
CA VAL A 356 11.60 -11.78 11.55
C VAL A 356 12.57 -12.75 12.23
N LYS A 357 12.03 -13.79 12.88
CA LYS A 357 12.79 -14.79 13.65
C LYS A 357 12.63 -16.18 13.07
#